data_d07c59ee9ff615832746dbbd917e05d8
#
_entry.id   d07c59ee9ff615832746dbbd917e05d8
#
_cell.length_a   1.000
_cell.length_b   1.000
_cell.length_c   1.000
_cell.angle_alpha   90.00
_cell.angle_beta   90.00
_cell.angle_gamma   90.00
#
_symmetry.space_group_name_H-M   'P 1'
#
loop_
_entity.id
_entity.type
_entity.pdbx_description
1 polymer ?
#
loop_
_entity_poly.entity_id
_entity_poly.type
_entity_poly.pdbx_seq_one_letter_code
_entity_poly.pdbx_strand_id
1 'polypeptide(L)'
;MGYSIDADTMKFLKKAQKNEITEHRIYLKLSSFRKNRKNSEILRQIAGDELKHHDVLKRFTGTDAKPNLLKVWFYTFVSTLLGITFGIKLMERGEKSSEKV
;
A
#
# COMPACT_ATOMS: atom_id res chain seq x y z
N MET A 1 -2.66 -28.44 -7.19
CA MET A 1 -1.80 -28.42 -6.39
C MET A 1 -2.04 -28.23 -5.01
N GLY A 2 -1.75 -28.94 -4.26
CA GLY A 2 -2.18 -29.18 -2.97
C GLY A 2 -1.65 -28.42 -1.79
N TYR A 3 -1.39 -27.14 -1.93
CA TYR A 3 -1.08 -26.41 -0.73
C TYR A 3 -2.33 -25.88 -0.12
N SER A 4 -2.62 -26.36 1.08
CA SER A 4 -3.68 -25.72 1.84
C SER A 4 -3.01 -24.70 2.77
N ILE A 5 -3.46 -23.49 2.68
CA ILE A 5 -2.97 -22.41 3.53
C ILE A 5 -3.91 -22.37 4.75
N ASP A 6 -3.33 -22.41 5.96
CA ASP A 6 -4.15 -22.37 7.15
C ASP A 6 -4.85 -21.00 7.31
N ALA A 7 -5.84 -20.96 8.20
CA ALA A 7 -6.68 -19.77 8.36
C ALA A 7 -5.88 -18.54 8.81
N ASP A 8 -4.91 -18.73 9.70
CA ASP A 8 -4.11 -17.64 10.21
C ASP A 8 -3.20 -17.07 9.13
N THR A 9 -2.57 -17.93 8.35
CA THR A 9 -1.72 -17.53 7.24
C THR A 9 -2.55 -16.81 6.17
N MET A 10 -3.74 -17.35 5.87
CA MET A 10 -4.63 -16.72 4.89
C MET A 10 -5.02 -15.31 5.33
N LYS A 11 -5.33 -15.15 6.61
CA LYS A 11 -5.69 -13.85 7.18
C LYS A 11 -4.54 -12.85 7.07
N PHE A 12 -3.31 -13.32 7.36
CA PHE A 12 -2.12 -12.50 7.21
C PHE A 12 -1.91 -12.06 5.77
N LEU A 13 -2.06 -13.00 4.82
CA LEU A 13 -1.88 -12.69 3.41
C LEU A 13 -2.91 -11.69 2.91
N LYS A 14 -4.15 -11.82 3.34
CA LYS A 14 -5.20 -10.88 2.95
C LYS A 14 -4.95 -9.48 3.52
N LYS A 15 -4.43 -9.41 4.73
CA LYS A 15 -4.08 -8.13 5.34
C LYS A 15 -2.93 -7.47 4.59
N ALA A 16 -1.89 -8.25 4.26
CA ALA A 16 -0.77 -7.77 3.48
C ALA A 16 -1.23 -7.29 2.10
N GLN A 17 -2.12 -8.06 1.47
CA GLN A 17 -2.68 -7.70 0.18
C GLN A 17 -3.43 -6.37 0.23
N LYS A 18 -4.20 -6.15 1.28
CA LYS A 18 -4.92 -4.90 1.48
C LYS A 18 -3.96 -3.73 1.68
N ASN A 19 -2.88 -3.95 2.43
CA ASN A 19 -1.86 -2.92 2.63
C ASN A 19 -1.22 -2.53 1.31
N GLU A 20 -0.90 -3.51 0.47
CA GLU A 20 -0.26 -3.25 -0.82
C GLU A 20 -1.15 -2.43 -1.74
N ILE A 21 -2.43 -2.79 -1.84
CA ILE A 21 -3.33 -2.04 -2.72
C ILE A 21 -3.63 -0.64 -2.16
N THR A 22 -3.62 -0.50 -0.84
CA THR A 22 -3.78 0.80 -0.21
C THR A 22 -2.60 1.70 -0.54
N GLU A 23 -1.37 1.19 -0.40
CA GLU A 23 -0.16 1.94 -0.71
C GLU A 23 -0.08 2.28 -2.19
N HIS A 24 -0.46 1.34 -3.06
CA HIS A 24 -0.54 1.61 -4.48
C HIS A 24 -1.36 2.87 -4.75
N ARG A 25 -2.53 2.96 -4.13
CA ARG A 25 -3.42 4.12 -4.28
C ARG A 25 -2.80 5.39 -3.74
N ILE A 26 -2.13 5.31 -2.59
CA ILE A 26 -1.48 6.48 -1.98
C ILE A 26 -0.38 7.01 -2.90
N TYR A 27 0.52 6.13 -3.34
CA TYR A 27 1.63 6.56 -4.19
C TYR A 27 1.13 7.11 -5.53
N LEU A 28 0.12 6.46 -6.10
CA LEU A 28 -0.44 6.91 -7.36
C LEU A 28 -1.06 8.31 -7.22
N LYS A 29 -1.79 8.52 -6.12
CA LYS A 29 -2.41 9.81 -5.85
C LYS A 29 -1.37 10.90 -5.64
N LEU A 30 -0.33 10.60 -4.86
CA LEU A 30 0.75 11.54 -4.62
C LEU A 30 1.49 11.90 -5.89
N SER A 31 1.64 10.94 -6.81
CA SER A 31 2.34 11.17 -8.07
C SER A 31 1.61 12.17 -8.97
N SER A 32 0.31 12.32 -8.79
CA SER A 32 -0.50 13.20 -9.62
C SER A 32 -0.52 14.66 -9.15
N PHE A 33 0.02 14.93 -7.96
CA PHE A 33 0.02 16.29 -7.43
C PHE A 33 1.13 17.12 -8.03
N ARG A 34 0.78 18.36 -8.42
CA ARG A 34 1.73 19.29 -9.02
C ARG A 34 2.95 19.54 -8.14
N LYS A 35 2.76 19.63 -6.82
CA LYS A 35 3.87 19.88 -5.89
C LYS A 35 4.85 18.73 -5.83
N ASN A 36 4.48 17.55 -6.28
CA ASN A 36 5.33 16.37 -6.29
C ASN A 36 5.90 16.06 -7.68
N ARG A 37 5.85 17.02 -8.60
CA ARG A 37 6.24 16.80 -9.99
C ARG A 37 7.64 16.20 -10.13
N LYS A 38 8.60 16.67 -9.35
CA LYS A 38 9.97 16.17 -9.44
C LYS A 38 10.10 14.71 -9.08
N ASN A 39 9.22 14.22 -8.22
CA ASN A 39 9.24 12.83 -7.75
C ASN A 39 8.14 11.99 -8.38
N SER A 40 7.40 12.56 -9.31
CA SER A 40 6.21 11.91 -9.87
C SER A 40 6.51 10.55 -10.49
N GLU A 41 7.60 10.45 -11.25
CA GLU A 41 7.95 9.20 -11.91
C GLU A 41 8.34 8.11 -10.92
N ILE A 42 9.15 8.49 -9.92
CA ILE A 42 9.54 7.54 -8.87
C ILE A 42 8.31 7.07 -8.10
N LEU A 43 7.40 7.99 -7.80
CA LEU A 43 6.17 7.64 -7.08
C LEU A 43 5.30 6.68 -7.89
N ARG A 44 5.24 6.87 -9.20
CA ARG A 44 4.50 5.96 -10.07
C ARG A 44 5.14 4.58 -10.15
N GLN A 45 6.48 4.54 -10.16
CA GLN A 45 7.19 3.26 -10.14
C GLN A 45 6.92 2.50 -8.85
N ILE A 46 6.96 3.20 -7.72
CA ILE A 46 6.65 2.58 -6.44
C ILE A 46 5.20 2.09 -6.42
N ALA A 47 4.28 2.91 -6.94
CA ALA A 47 2.88 2.51 -7.04
C ALA A 47 2.72 1.23 -7.87
N GLY A 48 3.46 1.13 -8.97
CA GLY A 48 3.45 -0.06 -9.81
C GLY A 48 4.01 -1.28 -9.09
N ASP A 49 5.06 -1.11 -8.31
CA ASP A 49 5.64 -2.20 -7.53
C ASP A 49 4.66 -2.70 -6.47
N GLU A 50 3.95 -1.78 -5.81
CA GLU A 50 2.95 -2.16 -4.82
C GLU A 50 1.81 -2.95 -5.46
N LEU A 51 1.41 -2.56 -6.67
CA LEU A 51 0.38 -3.30 -7.40
C LEU A 51 0.85 -4.70 -7.75
N LYS A 52 2.10 -4.85 -8.15
CA LYS A 52 2.67 -6.17 -8.44
C LYS A 52 2.68 -7.04 -7.19
N HIS A 53 3.04 -6.46 -6.05
CA HIS A 53 3.01 -7.18 -4.78
C HIS A 53 1.59 -7.66 -4.45
N HIS A 54 0.61 -6.80 -4.66
CA HIS A 54 -0.80 -7.16 -4.48
C HIS A 54 -1.16 -8.34 -5.38
N ASP A 55 -0.77 -8.29 -6.64
CA ASP A 55 -1.12 -9.33 -7.61
C ASP A 55 -0.46 -10.67 -7.27
N VAL A 56 0.77 -10.65 -6.77
CA VAL A 56 1.43 -11.87 -6.31
C VAL A 56 0.66 -12.47 -5.14
N LEU A 57 0.29 -11.64 -4.17
CA LEU A 57 -0.48 -12.11 -3.01
C LEU A 57 -1.84 -12.64 -3.41
N LYS A 58 -2.46 -12.03 -4.41
CA LYS A 58 -3.74 -12.49 -4.94
C LYS A 58 -3.69 -13.93 -5.45
N ARG A 59 -2.55 -14.35 -6.00
CA ARG A 59 -2.38 -15.72 -6.46
C ARG A 59 -2.55 -16.72 -5.32
N PHE A 60 -2.19 -16.32 -4.11
CA PHE A 60 -2.29 -17.19 -2.94
C PHE A 60 -3.65 -17.07 -2.26
N THR A 61 -4.23 -15.86 -2.23
CA THR A 61 -5.51 -15.65 -1.55
C THR A 61 -6.70 -15.97 -2.43
N GLY A 62 -6.52 -15.88 -3.76
CA GLY A 62 -7.61 -16.12 -4.70
C GLY A 62 -8.66 -15.03 -4.76
N THR A 63 -8.43 -13.91 -4.08
CA THR A 63 -9.40 -12.82 -4.02
C THR A 63 -8.72 -11.48 -4.24
N ASP A 64 -9.48 -10.50 -4.72
CA ASP A 64 -9.03 -9.12 -4.76
C ASP A 64 -9.16 -8.49 -3.38
N ALA A 65 -8.32 -7.53 -3.11
CA ALA A 65 -8.43 -6.72 -1.91
C ALA A 65 -8.81 -5.30 -2.29
N LYS A 66 -9.61 -4.67 -1.45
CA LYS A 66 -10.00 -3.28 -1.65
C LYS A 66 -9.11 -2.39 -0.79
N PRO A 67 -8.69 -1.23 -1.30
CA PRO A 67 -7.86 -0.34 -0.51
C PRO A 67 -8.63 0.22 0.70
N ASN A 68 -7.87 0.54 1.75
CA ASN A 68 -8.44 1.22 2.90
C ASN A 68 -8.51 2.72 2.57
N LEU A 69 -9.68 3.18 2.17
CA LEU A 69 -9.84 4.57 1.71
C LEU A 69 -9.57 5.60 2.79
N LEU A 70 -9.83 5.27 4.05
CA LEU A 70 -9.51 6.18 5.14
C LEU A 70 -8.01 6.41 5.24
N LYS A 71 -7.22 5.34 5.09
CA LYS A 71 -5.76 5.47 5.08
C LYS A 71 -5.28 6.24 3.87
N VAL A 72 -5.88 6.00 2.70
CA VAL A 72 -5.51 6.72 1.48
C VAL A 72 -5.68 8.23 1.70
N TRP A 73 -6.84 8.64 2.20
CA TRP A 73 -7.10 10.05 2.44
C TRP A 73 -6.22 10.62 3.53
N PHE A 74 -6.01 9.88 4.61
CA PHE A 74 -5.20 10.33 5.73
C PHE A 74 -3.76 10.61 5.30
N TYR A 75 -3.11 9.63 4.68
CA TYR A 75 -1.70 9.80 4.29
C TYR A 75 -1.52 10.78 3.15
N THR A 76 -2.50 10.86 2.26
CA THR A 76 -2.49 11.87 1.20
C THR A 76 -2.57 13.26 1.81
N PHE A 77 -3.47 13.46 2.77
CA PHE A 77 -3.64 14.73 3.45
C PHE A 77 -2.37 15.13 4.20
N VAL A 78 -1.80 14.21 4.98
CA VAL A 78 -0.59 14.46 5.75
C VAL A 78 0.58 14.81 4.82
N SER A 79 0.72 14.07 3.73
CA SER A 79 1.80 14.33 2.77
C SER A 79 1.65 15.69 2.10
N THR A 80 0.42 16.10 1.83
CA THR A 80 0.16 17.40 1.21
C THR A 80 0.47 18.52 2.18
N LEU A 81 0.13 18.34 3.44
CA LEU A 81 0.29 19.36 4.46
C LEU A 81 1.73 19.47 4.98
N LEU A 82 2.36 18.34 5.27
CA LEU A 82 3.67 18.28 5.94
C LEU A 82 4.81 17.83 5.03
N GLY A 83 4.52 17.52 3.78
CA GLY A 83 5.53 17.08 2.82
C GLY A 83 5.52 15.59 2.61
N ILE A 84 5.95 15.20 1.40
CA ILE A 84 5.90 13.81 0.94
C ILE A 84 6.80 12.89 1.78
N THR A 85 8.00 13.38 2.13
CA THR A 85 8.93 12.58 2.91
C THR A 85 8.35 12.22 4.28
N PHE A 86 7.74 13.20 4.93
CA PHE A 86 7.12 12.98 6.24
C PHE A 86 5.96 11.99 6.13
N GLY A 87 5.10 12.18 5.12
CA GLY A 87 3.94 11.31 4.92
C GLY A 87 4.33 9.87 4.67
N ILE A 88 5.33 9.64 3.83
CA ILE A 88 5.81 8.30 3.52
C ILE A 88 6.42 7.64 4.75
N LYS A 89 7.23 8.37 5.50
CA LYS A 89 7.84 7.82 6.72
C LYS A 89 6.78 7.45 7.75
N LEU A 90 5.75 8.28 7.87
CA LEU A 90 4.67 7.99 8.80
C LEU A 90 3.91 6.72 8.38
N MET A 91 3.66 6.58 7.08
CA MET A 91 3.00 5.39 6.54
C MET A 91 3.81 4.13 6.79
N GLU A 92 5.12 4.18 6.53
CA GLU A 92 6.00 3.04 6.76
C GLU A 92 6.04 2.65 8.22
N ARG A 93 6.04 3.62 9.12
CA ARG A 93 6.02 3.35 10.55
C ARG A 93 4.72 2.67 10.97
N GLY A 94 3.61 3.11 10.41
CA GLY A 94 2.32 2.49 10.67
C GLY A 94 2.28 1.03 10.23
N GLU A 95 2.89 0.73 9.08
CA GLU A 95 2.96 -0.63 8.59
C GLU A 95 3.79 -1.53 9.49
N LYS A 96 4.96 -1.07 9.89
CA LYS A 96 5.81 -1.84 10.80
C LYS A 96 5.07 -2.16 12.09
N SER A 97 4.32 -1.19 12.60
CA SER A 97 3.54 -1.38 13.80
C SER A 97 2.47 -2.44 13.62
N SER A 98 1.82 -2.47 12.47
CA SER A 98 0.77 -3.44 12.21
C SER A 98 1.30 -4.85 11.93
N GLU A 99 2.57 -4.98 11.53
CA GLU A 99 3.19 -6.27 11.30
C GLU A 99 3.66 -6.95 12.57
N LYS A 100 3.82 -6.17 13.63
CA LYS A 100 4.20 -6.72 14.92
C LYS A 100 2.98 -7.32 15.58
N VAL A 101 2.87 -8.58 15.53
CA VAL A 101 1.75 -9.26 16.19
C VAL A 101 2.28 -10.21 17.22
#